data_794ae09959bea093af7b7172da2a7124
#
_entry.id   794ae09959bea093af7b7172da2a7124
#
_cell.length_a   1.000
_cell.length_b   1.000
_cell.length_c   1.000
_cell.angle_alpha   90.00
_cell.angle_beta   90.00
_cell.angle_gamma   90.00
#
_symmetry.space_group_name_H-M   'P 1'
#
loop_
_entity.id
_entity.type
_entity.pdbx_description
1 polymer ?
#
loop_
_entity_poly.entity_id
_entity_poly.type
_entity_poly.pdbx_seq_one_letter_code
_entity_poly.pdbx_strand_id
1 'polypeptide(L)'
;MSRAKRPTESLTLRIDKELLDELRKESDEKDLSLNTLANQIIKLYIKWYSPAQRAGIMFIPKCFLASIMESLADYEISKISDEFKKGGYQETLLLMSKEYSLPVILELFDTWLHVSNMQYSRELIEGTLTYIINHGLGKKWSLLLEKSFGYLVDDLGIKDAKFYVTNGTVTIKLSL
;
A
#
# COMPACT_ATOMS: atom_id res chain seq x y z
N MET A 1 -26.50 -0.09 9.26
CA MET A 1 -25.79 0.59 10.36
C MET A 1 -25.37 1.98 9.90
N SER A 2 -25.91 3.05 10.53
CA SER A 2 -25.55 4.44 10.19
C SER A 2 -24.10 4.70 10.58
N ARG A 3 -23.27 5.06 9.62
CA ARG A 3 -21.87 5.45 9.86
C ARG A 3 -21.87 6.75 10.67
N ALA A 4 -21.42 6.72 11.92
CA ALA A 4 -21.29 7.92 12.74
C ALA A 4 -20.52 8.99 11.96
N LYS A 5 -21.12 10.17 11.79
CA LYS A 5 -20.52 11.30 11.08
C LYS A 5 -19.29 11.73 11.87
N ARG A 6 -18.09 11.61 11.29
CA ARG A 6 -16.85 12.08 11.94
C ARG A 6 -16.94 13.60 12.16
N PRO A 7 -16.55 14.10 13.33
CA PRO A 7 -16.49 15.54 13.56
C PRO A 7 -15.53 16.19 12.55
N THR A 8 -15.93 17.36 12.03
CA THR A 8 -15.13 18.14 11.07
C THR A 8 -14.92 19.54 11.62
N GLU A 9 -13.75 20.12 11.38
CA GLU A 9 -13.42 21.49 11.70
C GLU A 9 -13.08 22.24 10.41
N SER A 10 -13.31 23.57 10.42
CA SER A 10 -12.99 24.43 9.28
C SER A 10 -11.57 24.93 9.39
N LEU A 11 -10.82 24.87 8.27
CA LEU A 11 -9.47 25.44 8.14
C LEU A 11 -9.45 26.38 6.93
N THR A 12 -8.92 27.58 7.12
CA THR A 12 -8.72 28.54 6.04
C THR A 12 -7.23 28.61 5.69
N LEU A 13 -6.90 28.40 4.42
CA LEU A 13 -5.54 28.45 3.90
C LEU A 13 -5.41 29.54 2.85
N ARG A 14 -4.25 30.20 2.81
CA ARG A 14 -3.81 30.99 1.67
C ARG A 14 -2.88 30.14 0.83
N ILE A 15 -3.28 29.87 -0.40
CA ILE A 15 -2.57 29.01 -1.35
C ILE A 15 -2.14 29.89 -2.52
N ASP A 16 -0.96 29.63 -3.08
CA ASP A 16 -0.50 30.24 -4.30
C ASP A 16 -1.55 30.06 -5.42
N LYS A 17 -1.75 31.11 -6.22
CA LYS A 17 -2.81 31.13 -7.24
C LYS A 17 -2.61 30.01 -8.28
N GLU A 18 -1.38 29.81 -8.75
CA GLU A 18 -1.08 28.80 -9.77
C GLU A 18 -1.37 27.40 -9.25
N LEU A 19 -0.93 27.08 -8.01
CA LEU A 19 -1.22 25.80 -7.35
C LEU A 19 -2.73 25.59 -7.14
N LEU A 20 -3.45 26.65 -6.78
CA LEU A 20 -4.89 26.56 -6.60
C LEU A 20 -5.62 26.29 -7.92
N ASP A 21 -5.17 26.90 -9.02
CA ASP A 21 -5.75 26.68 -10.34
C ASP A 21 -5.45 25.25 -10.84
N GLU A 22 -4.26 24.70 -10.58
CA GLU A 22 -3.94 23.29 -10.85
C GLU A 22 -4.82 22.33 -10.03
N LEU A 23 -5.00 22.60 -8.72
CA LEU A 23 -5.88 21.79 -7.88
C LEU A 23 -7.35 21.81 -8.35
N ARG A 24 -7.84 22.96 -8.83
CA ARG A 24 -9.19 23.06 -9.42
C ARG A 24 -9.30 22.18 -10.66
N LYS A 25 -8.34 22.30 -11.57
CA LYS A 25 -8.29 21.48 -12.78
C LYS A 25 -8.29 19.99 -12.45
N GLU A 26 -7.45 19.56 -11.50
CA GLU A 26 -7.40 18.16 -11.06
C GLU A 26 -8.72 17.70 -10.41
N SER A 27 -9.38 18.58 -9.63
CA SER A 27 -10.68 18.25 -9.03
C SER A 27 -11.78 18.07 -10.08
N ASP A 28 -11.78 18.91 -11.14
CA ASP A 28 -12.72 18.81 -12.25
C ASP A 28 -12.47 17.53 -13.07
N GLU A 29 -11.20 17.21 -13.39
CA GLU A 29 -10.81 15.98 -14.10
C GLU A 29 -11.23 14.70 -13.36
N LYS A 30 -11.29 14.76 -12.02
CA LYS A 30 -11.67 13.63 -11.16
C LYS A 30 -13.16 13.64 -10.77
N ASP A 31 -13.93 14.59 -11.25
CA ASP A 31 -15.34 14.80 -10.85
C ASP A 31 -15.50 14.90 -9.32
N LEU A 32 -14.62 15.66 -8.67
CA LEU A 32 -14.58 15.89 -7.23
C LEU A 32 -14.74 17.37 -6.90
N SER A 33 -15.28 17.68 -5.71
CA SER A 33 -15.17 19.05 -5.20
C SER A 33 -13.72 19.33 -4.77
N LEU A 34 -13.26 20.58 -4.93
CA LEU A 34 -11.94 21.04 -4.46
C LEU A 34 -11.71 20.69 -2.98
N ASN A 35 -12.75 20.87 -2.14
CA ASN A 35 -12.68 20.51 -0.73
C ASN A 35 -12.48 19.00 -0.51
N THR A 36 -13.11 18.17 -1.31
CA THR A 36 -12.93 16.71 -1.26
C THR A 36 -11.50 16.34 -1.65
N LEU A 37 -10.99 16.90 -2.75
CA LEU A 37 -9.61 16.66 -3.20
C LEU A 37 -8.60 17.13 -2.15
N ALA A 38 -8.74 18.34 -1.61
CA ALA A 38 -7.87 18.87 -0.56
C ALA A 38 -7.83 17.95 0.69
N ASN A 39 -9.00 17.46 1.14
CA ASN A 39 -9.08 16.52 2.25
C ASN A 39 -8.40 15.17 1.94
N GLN A 40 -8.51 14.69 0.70
CA GLN A 40 -7.81 13.46 0.27
C GLN A 40 -6.30 13.65 0.30
N ILE A 41 -5.79 14.78 -0.21
CA ILE A 41 -4.35 15.12 -0.22
C ILE A 41 -3.82 15.22 1.22
N ILE A 42 -4.48 15.97 2.10
CA ILE A 42 -4.09 16.11 3.51
C ILE A 42 -4.07 14.75 4.21
N LYS A 43 -5.12 13.95 4.02
CA LYS A 43 -5.19 12.60 4.59
C LYS A 43 -4.04 11.72 4.11
N LEU A 44 -3.76 11.73 2.80
CA LEU A 44 -2.70 10.94 2.20
C LEU A 44 -1.31 11.40 2.69
N TYR A 45 -1.09 12.71 2.81
CA TYR A 45 0.14 13.25 3.36
C TYR A 45 0.38 12.77 4.79
N ILE A 46 -0.63 12.86 5.66
CA ILE A 46 -0.51 12.50 7.08
C ILE A 46 -0.37 10.97 7.25
N LYS A 47 -1.14 10.20 6.49
CA LYS A 47 -1.19 8.74 6.67
C LYS A 47 -0.10 7.98 5.92
N TRP A 48 0.48 8.59 4.88
CA TRP A 48 1.46 7.92 4.04
C TRP A 48 2.75 8.73 3.87
N TYR A 49 2.72 9.89 3.20
CA TYR A 49 3.95 10.58 2.79
C TYR A 49 4.84 10.99 3.97
N SER A 50 4.27 11.59 5.01
CA SER A 50 5.02 12.00 6.18
C SER A 50 5.64 10.80 6.95
N PRO A 51 4.92 9.73 7.28
CA PRO A 51 5.54 8.55 7.89
C PRO A 51 6.50 7.81 6.94
N ALA A 52 6.22 7.69 5.64
CA ALA A 52 7.08 7.06 4.66
C ALA A 52 8.46 7.74 4.59
N GLN A 53 8.49 9.06 4.61
CA GLN A 53 9.73 9.82 4.64
C GLN A 53 10.57 9.52 5.90
N ARG A 54 9.94 9.41 7.07
CA ARG A 54 10.63 9.04 8.32
C ARG A 54 11.11 7.59 8.32
N ALA A 55 10.38 6.70 7.66
CA ALA A 55 10.74 5.29 7.51
C ALA A 55 11.79 5.03 6.41
N GLY A 56 12.27 6.08 5.71
CA GLY A 56 13.25 5.96 4.64
C GLY A 56 12.71 5.35 3.35
N ILE A 57 11.38 5.37 3.13
CA ILE A 57 10.76 4.84 1.92
C ILE A 57 11.05 5.78 0.75
N MET A 58 11.51 5.23 -0.37
CA MET A 58 11.78 5.94 -1.62
C MET A 58 10.74 5.58 -2.68
N PHE A 59 10.46 6.53 -3.57
CA PHE A 59 9.64 6.30 -4.74
C PHE A 59 10.53 6.00 -5.94
N ILE A 60 10.32 4.85 -6.59
CA ILE A 60 11.05 4.44 -7.79
C ILE A 60 10.07 4.13 -8.93
N PRO A 61 10.42 4.45 -10.19
CA PRO A 61 9.58 4.11 -11.34
C PRO A 61 9.38 2.59 -11.46
N LYS A 62 8.16 2.17 -11.77
CA LYS A 62 7.83 0.74 -11.96
C LYS A 62 8.71 0.05 -13.00
N CYS A 63 8.99 0.72 -14.13
CA CYS A 63 9.83 0.16 -15.20
C CYS A 63 11.26 -0.12 -14.70
N PHE A 64 11.81 0.75 -13.85
CA PHE A 64 13.14 0.55 -13.27
C PHE A 64 13.14 -0.63 -12.28
N LEU A 65 12.12 -0.70 -11.41
CA LEU A 65 11.97 -1.82 -10.49
C LEU A 65 11.78 -3.15 -11.24
N ALA A 66 10.97 -3.17 -12.31
CA ALA A 66 10.78 -4.34 -13.15
C ALA A 66 12.10 -4.82 -13.78
N SER A 67 12.94 -3.90 -14.28
CA SER A 67 14.25 -4.23 -14.84
C SER A 67 15.20 -4.81 -13.80
N ILE A 68 15.21 -4.26 -12.58
CA ILE A 68 16.00 -4.83 -11.47
C ILE A 68 15.52 -6.24 -11.15
N MET A 69 14.21 -6.43 -10.98
CA MET A 69 13.65 -7.73 -10.65
C MET A 69 13.95 -8.78 -11.74
N GLU A 70 13.88 -8.41 -13.00
CA GLU A 70 14.21 -9.32 -14.12
C GLU A 70 15.67 -9.76 -14.12
N SER A 71 16.60 -8.89 -13.70
CA SER A 71 18.04 -9.18 -13.66
C SER A 71 18.44 -10.13 -12.52
N LEU A 72 17.64 -10.28 -11.47
CA LEU A 72 17.94 -11.14 -10.33
C LEU A 72 17.73 -12.62 -10.67
N ALA A 73 18.49 -13.52 -10.07
CA ALA A 73 18.22 -14.95 -10.10
C ALA A 73 17.16 -15.32 -9.03
N ASP A 74 16.48 -16.46 -9.20
CA ASP A 74 15.40 -16.87 -8.29
C ASP A 74 15.87 -17.07 -6.84
N TYR A 75 17.10 -17.53 -6.64
CA TYR A 75 17.67 -17.68 -5.30
C TYR A 75 17.92 -16.32 -4.62
N GLU A 76 18.20 -15.26 -5.40
CA GLU A 76 18.40 -13.91 -4.88
C GLU A 76 17.08 -13.31 -4.38
N ILE A 77 15.96 -13.63 -5.03
CA ILE A 77 14.62 -13.24 -4.55
C ILE A 77 14.37 -13.83 -3.16
N SER A 78 14.73 -15.10 -2.95
CA SER A 78 14.59 -15.75 -1.64
C SER A 78 15.47 -15.08 -0.60
N LYS A 79 16.74 -14.79 -0.93
CA LYS A 79 17.66 -14.10 -0.05
C LYS A 79 17.17 -12.71 0.34
N ILE A 80 16.66 -11.92 -0.63
CA ILE A 80 16.09 -10.60 -0.36
C ILE A 80 14.89 -10.69 0.59
N SER A 81 13.99 -11.67 0.37
CA SER A 81 12.85 -11.89 1.27
C SER A 81 13.30 -12.27 2.70
N ASP A 82 14.32 -13.12 2.83
CA ASP A 82 14.87 -13.52 4.12
C ASP A 82 15.58 -12.36 4.85
N GLU A 83 16.30 -11.51 4.12
CA GLU A 83 16.88 -10.28 4.67
C GLU A 83 15.80 -9.30 5.10
N PHE A 84 14.73 -9.15 4.33
CA PHE A 84 13.56 -8.35 4.71
C PHE A 84 12.95 -8.84 6.03
N LYS A 85 12.81 -10.15 6.21
CA LYS A 85 12.36 -10.76 7.47
C LYS A 85 13.27 -10.44 8.64
N LYS A 86 14.60 -10.49 8.45
CA LYS A 86 15.60 -10.21 9.49
C LYS A 86 15.81 -8.73 9.77
N GLY A 87 15.66 -7.91 8.75
CA GLY A 87 16.13 -6.52 8.68
C GLY A 87 15.14 -5.45 9.13
N GLY A 88 14.14 -5.76 9.97
CA GLY A 88 13.34 -4.71 10.59
C GLY A 88 12.15 -4.21 9.76
N TYR A 89 11.52 -5.09 8.94
CA TYR A 89 10.23 -4.70 8.34
C TYR A 89 9.19 -4.32 9.40
N GLN A 90 9.23 -4.94 10.59
CA GLN A 90 8.40 -4.57 11.73
C GLN A 90 8.69 -3.13 12.18
N GLU A 91 9.96 -2.74 12.26
CA GLU A 91 10.37 -1.38 12.60
C GLU A 91 9.86 -0.38 11.54
N THR A 92 10.01 -0.69 10.25
CA THR A 92 9.45 0.11 9.17
C THR A 92 7.93 0.26 9.29
N LEU A 93 7.20 -0.83 9.54
CA LEU A 93 5.74 -0.80 9.72
C LEU A 93 5.34 0.01 10.96
N LEU A 94 6.06 -0.10 12.07
CA LEU A 94 5.84 0.70 13.27
C LEU A 94 6.11 2.19 13.05
N LEU A 95 7.14 2.55 12.29
CA LEU A 95 7.39 3.93 11.87
C LEU A 95 6.27 4.48 10.98
N MET A 96 5.68 3.62 10.15
CA MET A 96 4.57 3.99 9.26
C MET A 96 3.24 4.15 10.00
N SER A 97 2.94 3.28 10.97
CA SER A 97 1.60 3.14 11.55
C SER A 97 1.50 3.38 13.05
N LYS A 98 2.63 3.35 13.77
CA LYS A 98 2.72 3.40 15.25
C LYS A 98 2.07 2.22 15.98
N GLU A 99 1.49 1.28 15.26
CA GLU A 99 0.82 0.10 15.79
C GLU A 99 1.08 -1.09 14.87
N TYR A 100 1.36 -2.25 15.46
CA TYR A 100 1.58 -3.50 14.75
C TYR A 100 0.40 -4.44 14.99
N SER A 101 -0.66 -4.25 14.21
CA SER A 101 -1.87 -5.08 14.26
C SER A 101 -2.39 -5.35 12.84
N LEU A 102 -3.08 -6.46 12.64
CA LEU A 102 -3.60 -6.84 11.32
C LEU A 102 -4.46 -5.74 10.68
N PRO A 103 -5.45 -5.12 11.35
CA PRO A 103 -6.27 -4.09 10.72
C PRO A 103 -5.45 -2.90 10.23
N VAL A 104 -4.44 -2.47 11.02
CA VAL A 104 -3.58 -1.32 10.70
C VAL A 104 -2.65 -1.66 9.53
N ILE A 105 -2.10 -2.87 9.52
CA ILE A 105 -1.23 -3.35 8.43
C ILE A 105 -2.01 -3.48 7.13
N LEU A 106 -3.25 -3.99 7.17
CA LEU A 106 -4.10 -4.04 5.98
C LEU A 106 -4.46 -2.64 5.45
N GLU A 107 -4.73 -1.66 6.34
CA GLU A 107 -4.94 -0.25 5.92
C GLU A 107 -3.68 0.33 5.27
N LEU A 108 -2.51 0.02 5.83
CA LEU A 108 -1.23 0.45 5.29
C LEU A 108 -0.94 -0.20 3.93
N PHE A 109 -1.25 -1.48 3.80
CA PHE A 109 -1.12 -2.23 2.55
C PHE A 109 -2.05 -1.69 1.45
N ASP A 110 -3.33 -1.44 1.77
CA ASP A 110 -4.27 -0.79 0.84
C ASP A 110 -3.74 0.58 0.38
N THR A 111 -3.18 1.37 1.32
CA THR A 111 -2.61 2.67 1.01
C THR A 111 -1.39 2.54 0.11
N TRP A 112 -0.50 1.57 0.39
CA TRP A 112 0.67 1.29 -0.44
C TRP A 112 0.29 0.86 -1.86
N LEU A 113 -0.69 -0.02 -2.02
CA LEU A 113 -1.21 -0.42 -3.35
C LEU A 113 -1.74 0.78 -4.12
N HIS A 114 -2.48 1.66 -3.44
CA HIS A 114 -3.03 2.87 -4.03
C HIS A 114 -1.94 3.85 -4.50
N VAL A 115 -0.99 4.21 -3.63
CA VAL A 115 0.08 5.18 -3.97
C VAL A 115 1.09 4.62 -4.97
N SER A 116 1.22 3.29 -5.04
CA SER A 116 2.03 2.59 -6.04
C SER A 116 1.30 2.42 -7.37
N ASN A 117 0.09 2.95 -7.49
CA ASN A 117 -0.76 2.81 -8.69
C ASN A 117 -0.85 1.33 -9.14
N MET A 118 -1.09 0.42 -8.20
CA MET A 118 -1.37 -0.98 -8.46
C MET A 118 -2.88 -1.19 -8.49
N GLN A 119 -3.37 -1.84 -9.55
CA GLN A 119 -4.77 -2.22 -9.63
C GLN A 119 -5.02 -3.39 -8.68
N TYR A 120 -6.01 -3.29 -7.81
CA TYR A 120 -6.36 -4.38 -6.92
C TYR A 120 -7.85 -4.40 -6.60
N SER A 121 -8.35 -5.59 -6.25
CA SER A 121 -9.63 -5.77 -5.59
C SER A 121 -9.42 -6.36 -4.20
N ARG A 122 -10.31 -6.00 -3.28
CA ARG A 122 -10.35 -6.50 -1.92
C ARG A 122 -11.76 -6.89 -1.56
N GLU A 123 -11.94 -8.12 -1.11
CA GLU A 123 -13.25 -8.68 -0.79
C GLU A 123 -13.19 -9.50 0.48
N LEU A 124 -14.20 -9.40 1.33
CA LEU A 124 -14.34 -10.21 2.54
C LEU A 124 -15.64 -11.00 2.45
N ILE A 125 -15.53 -12.31 2.30
CA ILE A 125 -16.66 -13.23 2.18
C ILE A 125 -16.45 -14.35 3.21
N GLU A 126 -17.45 -14.57 4.05
CA GLU A 126 -17.49 -15.68 5.04
C GLU A 126 -16.19 -15.80 5.87
N GLY A 127 -15.65 -14.68 6.34
CA GLY A 127 -14.42 -14.64 7.12
C GLY A 127 -13.13 -14.81 6.31
N THR A 128 -13.23 -14.96 4.98
CA THR A 128 -12.06 -15.01 4.09
C THR A 128 -11.86 -13.67 3.42
N LEU A 129 -10.73 -13.02 3.73
CA LEU A 129 -10.28 -11.81 3.08
C LEU A 129 -9.45 -12.17 1.84
N THR A 130 -9.89 -11.74 0.66
CA THR A 130 -9.20 -11.98 -0.61
C THR A 130 -8.71 -10.67 -1.20
N TYR A 131 -7.43 -10.62 -1.55
CA TYR A 131 -6.83 -9.60 -2.41
C TYR A 131 -6.49 -10.20 -3.76
N ILE A 132 -6.78 -9.50 -4.84
CA ILE A 132 -6.27 -9.78 -6.20
C ILE A 132 -5.52 -8.53 -6.64
N ILE A 133 -4.20 -8.64 -6.81
CA ILE A 133 -3.31 -7.52 -7.07
C ILE A 133 -2.69 -7.67 -8.45
N ASN A 134 -2.90 -6.69 -9.31
CA ASN A 134 -2.35 -6.64 -10.66
C ASN A 134 -1.19 -5.63 -10.69
N HIS A 135 0.04 -6.09 -10.50
CA HIS A 135 1.20 -5.22 -10.34
C HIS A 135 1.98 -4.97 -11.65
N GLY A 136 1.98 -5.93 -12.59
CA GLY A 136 2.69 -5.80 -13.87
C GLY A 136 4.22 -5.76 -13.78
N LEU A 137 4.82 -6.30 -12.69
CA LEU A 137 6.27 -6.25 -12.40
C LEU A 137 7.00 -7.58 -12.63
N GLY A 138 6.34 -8.55 -13.28
CA GLY A 138 6.93 -9.85 -13.57
C GLY A 138 6.83 -10.88 -12.44
N LYS A 139 7.14 -12.14 -12.77
CA LYS A 139 7.02 -13.30 -11.88
C LYS A 139 7.85 -13.15 -10.60
N LYS A 140 9.05 -12.62 -10.71
CA LYS A 140 9.98 -12.48 -9.57
C LYS A 140 9.44 -11.51 -8.51
N TRP A 141 8.77 -10.44 -8.94
CA TRP A 141 8.04 -9.57 -8.02
C TRP A 141 6.88 -10.27 -7.32
N SER A 142 6.11 -11.08 -8.06
CA SER A 142 5.05 -11.92 -7.46
C SER A 142 5.60 -12.82 -6.36
N LEU A 143 6.73 -13.49 -6.61
CA LEU A 143 7.39 -14.37 -5.63
C LEU A 143 7.93 -13.60 -4.42
N LEU A 144 8.50 -12.41 -4.64
CA LEU A 144 8.97 -11.54 -3.57
C LEU A 144 7.80 -11.10 -2.68
N LEU A 145 6.68 -10.68 -3.29
CA LEU A 145 5.48 -10.25 -2.57
C LEU A 145 4.84 -11.41 -1.79
N GLU A 146 4.72 -12.60 -2.41
CA GLU A 146 4.24 -13.81 -1.75
C GLU A 146 5.04 -14.11 -0.48
N LYS A 147 6.37 -14.19 -0.59
CA LYS A 147 7.25 -14.52 0.53
C LYS A 147 7.21 -13.45 1.62
N SER A 148 7.37 -12.18 1.24
CA SER A 148 7.40 -11.07 2.19
C SER A 148 6.08 -10.93 2.94
N PHE A 149 4.95 -11.06 2.22
CA PHE A 149 3.63 -11.00 2.86
C PHE A 149 3.33 -12.28 3.66
N GLY A 150 3.82 -13.44 3.21
CA GLY A 150 3.77 -14.70 3.96
C GLY A 150 4.41 -14.56 5.34
N TYR A 151 5.63 -14.02 5.42
CA TYR A 151 6.29 -13.76 6.70
C TYR A 151 5.49 -12.81 7.60
N LEU A 152 4.87 -11.79 7.01
CA LEU A 152 4.08 -10.82 7.74
C LEU A 152 2.83 -11.45 8.37
N VAL A 153 2.10 -12.28 7.62
CA VAL A 153 0.89 -12.93 8.12
C VAL A 153 1.19 -14.03 9.12
N ASP A 154 2.29 -14.76 8.96
CA ASP A 154 2.78 -15.74 9.93
C ASP A 154 3.12 -15.06 11.27
N ASP A 155 3.81 -13.92 11.23
CA ASP A 155 4.20 -13.15 12.40
C ASP A 155 2.98 -12.57 13.15
N LEU A 156 1.91 -12.25 12.41
CA LEU A 156 0.62 -11.83 12.97
C LEU A 156 -0.25 -13.00 13.45
N GLY A 157 0.24 -14.24 13.37
CA GLY A 157 -0.45 -15.43 13.85
C GLY A 157 -1.58 -15.93 12.93
N ILE A 158 -1.62 -15.49 11.67
CA ILE A 158 -2.61 -15.94 10.69
C ILE A 158 -2.12 -17.27 10.11
N LYS A 159 -2.73 -18.39 10.53
CA LYS A 159 -2.29 -19.75 10.17
C LYS A 159 -2.77 -20.22 8.81
N ASP A 160 -3.87 -19.68 8.30
CA ASP A 160 -4.46 -20.10 7.03
C ASP A 160 -4.40 -18.95 6.01
N ALA A 161 -3.21 -18.78 5.44
CA ALA A 161 -2.95 -17.85 4.35
C ALA A 161 -2.60 -18.64 3.08
N LYS A 162 -3.24 -18.32 1.95
CA LYS A 162 -2.99 -18.94 0.65
C LYS A 162 -2.59 -17.88 -0.36
N PHE A 163 -1.55 -18.18 -1.13
CA PHE A 163 -1.00 -17.31 -2.16
C PHE A 163 -1.07 -18.01 -3.52
N TYR A 164 -1.50 -17.27 -4.52
CA TYR A 164 -1.49 -17.73 -5.92
C TYR A 164 -0.79 -16.67 -6.74
N VAL A 165 0.30 -17.05 -7.39
CA VAL A 165 1.16 -16.12 -8.11
C VAL A 165 1.22 -16.43 -9.60
N THR A 166 1.13 -15.41 -10.42
CA THR A 166 1.34 -15.47 -11.87
C THR A 166 2.45 -14.50 -12.28
N ASN A 167 2.62 -14.28 -13.58
CA ASN A 167 3.63 -13.35 -14.08
C ASN A 167 3.37 -11.87 -13.71
N GLY A 168 2.13 -11.50 -13.44
CA GLY A 168 1.78 -10.09 -13.16
C GLY A 168 0.75 -9.90 -12.06
N THR A 169 0.28 -11.00 -11.46
CA THR A 169 -0.81 -10.97 -10.49
C THR A 169 -0.46 -11.82 -9.26
N VAL A 170 -0.81 -11.30 -8.10
CA VAL A 170 -0.79 -12.06 -6.84
C VAL A 170 -2.19 -12.07 -6.26
N THR A 171 -2.69 -13.26 -5.94
CA THR A 171 -3.90 -13.43 -5.14
C THR A 171 -3.51 -13.87 -3.74
N ILE A 172 -4.00 -13.16 -2.73
CA ILE A 172 -3.78 -13.44 -1.30
C ILE A 172 -5.13 -13.75 -0.69
N LYS A 173 -5.25 -14.89 0.01
CA LYS A 173 -6.44 -15.28 0.77
C LYS A 173 -6.05 -15.49 2.22
N LEU A 174 -6.73 -14.79 3.13
CA LEU A 174 -6.52 -14.86 4.57
C LEU A 174 -7.82 -15.30 5.23
N SER A 175 -7.80 -16.37 6.00
CA SER A 175 -8.91 -16.73 6.88
C SER A 175 -8.77 -15.94 8.20
N LEU A 176 -9.78 -15.09 8.51
CA LEU A 176 -9.77 -14.16 9.65
C LEU A 176 -10.67 -14.64 10.79
#